data_5af45e9f2e324c3cbd092cf1c14ee19d
#
_entry.id   5af45e9f2e324c3cbd092cf1c14ee19d
#
_cell.length_a   1.000
_cell.length_b   1.000
_cell.length_c   1.000
_cell.angle_alpha   90.00
_cell.angle_beta   90.00
_cell.angle_gamma   90.00
#
_symmetry.space_group_name_H-M   'P 1'
#
loop_
_entity.id
_entity.type
_entity.pdbx_description
1 polymer ?
#
loop_
_entity_poly.entity_id
_entity_poly.type
_entity_poly.pdbx_seq_one_letter_code
_entity_poly.pdbx_strand_id
1 'polypeptide(L)'
;HNLGRLKQKGAGVHAYQGNAMNLKKFSDDSFDVTLLFGPMYHLHEEKDKLAALREAVRVTRPGGRILVAYIMNEFSVITYAFKEKHILEALKEGMLTEDYHCTSKANPLYSMVRLEDIEALDRQVEVRRRQIIAADGAANYMRPFLNALTEEEFDAFLQYHLATCERMDLMGASGHTVDILVKEESENV
;
A
#
# COMPACT_ATOMS: atom_id res chain seq x y z
N HIS A 1 12.67 -11.48 14.68
CA HIS A 1 13.29 -10.43 15.53
C HIS A 1 12.27 -9.40 16.03
N ASN A 2 11.36 -8.91 15.20
CA ASN A 2 10.36 -7.90 15.57
C ASN A 2 9.25 -8.41 16.50
N LEU A 3 8.82 -9.68 16.36
CA LEU A 3 7.80 -10.30 17.23
C LEU A 3 8.24 -10.37 18.70
N GLY A 4 9.54 -10.60 18.96
CA GLY A 4 10.09 -10.59 20.32
C GLY A 4 10.03 -9.21 20.97
N ARG A 5 10.30 -8.15 20.20
CA ARG A 5 10.26 -6.74 20.67
C ARG A 5 8.84 -6.27 21.01
N LEU A 6 7.85 -6.68 20.21
CA LEU A 6 6.44 -6.36 20.48
C LEU A 6 5.94 -7.03 21.75
N LYS A 7 6.30 -8.30 22.00
CA LYS A 7 5.93 -9.02 23.22
C LYS A 7 6.56 -8.42 24.48
N GLN A 8 7.76 -7.83 24.36
CA GLN A 8 8.46 -7.22 25.51
C GLN A 8 7.88 -5.85 25.93
N LYS A 9 7.17 -5.16 25.04
CA LYS A 9 6.61 -3.83 25.34
C LYS A 9 5.30 -3.82 26.15
N GLY A 10 4.75 -4.99 26.50
CA GLY A 10 3.70 -5.14 27.52
C GLY A 10 2.34 -4.49 27.24
N ALA A 11 2.13 -3.95 26.06
CA ALA A 11 0.96 -3.14 25.75
C ALA A 11 -0.13 -3.95 25.04
N GLY A 12 -0.83 -4.87 25.70
CA GLY A 12 -2.07 -5.47 25.16
C GLY A 12 -2.01 -6.03 23.72
N VAL A 13 -0.80 -6.19 23.14
CA VAL A 13 -0.58 -6.60 21.76
C VAL A 13 -0.37 -8.10 21.69
N HIS A 14 -1.23 -8.77 20.94
CA HIS A 14 -1.07 -10.18 20.60
C HIS A 14 -0.35 -10.31 19.25
N ALA A 15 0.87 -10.84 19.26
CA ALA A 15 1.69 -11.02 18.06
C ALA A 15 1.71 -12.49 17.64
N TYR A 16 1.33 -12.75 16.39
CA TYR A 16 1.31 -14.09 15.80
C TYR A 16 2.12 -14.10 14.51
N GLN A 17 2.82 -15.18 14.27
CA GLN A 17 3.38 -15.46 12.95
C GLN A 17 2.27 -16.11 12.10
N GLY A 18 2.09 -15.61 10.87
CA GLY A 18 1.04 -16.09 9.98
C GLY A 18 1.30 -15.67 8.53
N ASN A 19 0.35 -16.06 7.67
CA ASN A 19 0.31 -15.68 6.27
C ASN A 19 -0.94 -14.82 6.04
N ALA A 20 -0.79 -13.65 5.43
CA ALA A 20 -1.92 -12.75 5.15
C ALA A 20 -2.99 -13.39 4.24
N MET A 21 -2.60 -14.34 3.38
CA MET A 21 -3.52 -15.10 2.52
C MET A 21 -4.30 -16.19 3.28
N ASN A 22 -4.04 -16.38 4.57
CA ASN A 22 -4.71 -17.40 5.39
C ASN A 22 -4.76 -16.96 6.85
N LEU A 23 -5.83 -16.30 7.23
CA LEU A 23 -6.11 -15.81 8.58
C LEU A 23 -7.13 -16.69 9.34
N LYS A 24 -7.22 -18.00 9.01
CA LYS A 24 -8.17 -18.95 9.63
C LYS A 24 -8.17 -18.99 11.16
N LYS A 25 -7.09 -18.49 11.77
CA LYS A 25 -6.99 -18.34 13.23
C LYS A 25 -8.02 -17.36 13.78
N PHE A 26 -8.45 -16.41 12.97
CA PHE A 26 -9.41 -15.39 13.34
C PHE A 26 -10.77 -15.70 12.70
N SER A 27 -11.83 -15.57 13.49
CA SER A 27 -13.21 -15.74 13.00
C SER A 27 -13.58 -14.62 12.03
N ASP A 28 -14.59 -14.83 11.24
CA ASP A 28 -15.22 -13.79 10.43
C ASP A 28 -15.66 -12.63 11.34
N ASP A 29 -15.66 -11.43 10.83
CA ASP A 29 -16.20 -10.24 11.47
C ASP A 29 -15.60 -9.90 12.86
N SER A 30 -14.32 -10.28 13.07
CA SER A 30 -13.65 -10.17 14.37
C SER A 30 -13.05 -8.80 14.68
N PHE A 31 -12.82 -7.97 13.66
CA PHE A 31 -12.08 -6.71 13.80
C PHE A 31 -12.86 -5.51 13.29
N ASP A 32 -12.78 -4.40 14.03
CA ASP A 32 -13.32 -3.09 13.62
C ASP A 32 -12.47 -2.46 12.52
N VAL A 33 -11.15 -2.68 12.58
CA VAL A 33 -10.17 -2.16 11.64
C VAL A 33 -9.11 -3.21 11.34
N THR A 34 -8.84 -3.44 10.07
CA THR A 34 -7.76 -4.31 9.59
C THR A 34 -6.72 -3.50 8.82
N LEU A 35 -5.45 -3.66 9.17
CA LEU A 35 -4.33 -3.02 8.48
C LEU A 35 -3.59 -4.05 7.63
N LEU A 36 -3.61 -3.88 6.32
CA LEU A 36 -2.90 -4.70 5.36
C LEU A 36 -1.66 -3.94 4.86
N PHE A 37 -0.73 -3.66 5.80
CA PHE A 37 0.48 -2.89 5.56
C PHE A 37 1.68 -3.83 5.38
N GLY A 38 2.04 -4.11 4.14
CA GLY A 38 3.13 -5.02 3.77
C GLY A 38 2.72 -6.06 2.74
N PRO A 39 1.73 -6.91 2.99
CA PRO A 39 1.43 -8.04 2.11
C PRO A 39 1.26 -7.66 0.63
N MET A 40 0.53 -6.59 0.32
CA MET A 40 0.17 -6.26 -1.06
C MET A 40 1.36 -5.94 -1.96
N TYR A 41 2.41 -5.39 -1.41
CA TYR A 41 3.63 -5.12 -2.18
C TYR A 41 4.71 -6.21 -2.03
N HIS A 42 4.43 -7.30 -1.31
CA HIS A 42 5.28 -8.50 -1.28
C HIS A 42 4.67 -9.67 -2.07
N LEU A 43 3.44 -9.54 -2.54
CA LEU A 43 2.76 -10.52 -3.37
C LEU A 43 2.82 -10.05 -4.83
N HIS A 44 3.44 -10.84 -5.72
CA HIS A 44 3.56 -10.49 -7.13
C HIS A 44 2.31 -10.88 -7.92
N GLU A 45 1.74 -12.04 -7.63
CA GLU A 45 0.60 -12.56 -8.37
C GLU A 45 -0.70 -11.90 -7.90
N GLU A 46 -1.54 -11.49 -8.84
CA GLU A 46 -2.85 -10.89 -8.56
C GLU A 46 -3.72 -11.80 -7.69
N LYS A 47 -3.74 -13.11 -7.98
CA LYS A 47 -4.49 -14.10 -7.18
C LYS A 47 -4.09 -14.12 -5.72
N ASP A 48 -2.80 -13.89 -5.42
CA ASP A 48 -2.27 -13.91 -4.05
C ASP A 48 -2.63 -12.60 -3.33
N LYS A 49 -2.55 -11.46 -4.03
CA LYS A 49 -3.05 -10.17 -3.52
C LYS A 49 -4.53 -10.26 -3.18
N LEU A 50 -5.32 -10.84 -4.11
CA LEU A 50 -6.76 -11.01 -3.92
C LEU A 50 -7.07 -11.95 -2.75
N ALA A 51 -6.30 -13.03 -2.57
CA ALA A 51 -6.45 -13.91 -1.42
C ALA A 51 -6.20 -13.18 -0.10
N ALA A 52 -5.15 -12.35 -0.01
CA ALA A 52 -4.86 -11.55 1.16
C ALA A 52 -5.95 -10.49 1.43
N LEU A 53 -6.44 -9.84 0.38
CA LEU A 53 -7.53 -8.85 0.50
C LEU A 53 -8.83 -9.52 0.95
N ARG A 54 -9.20 -10.68 0.39
CA ARG A 54 -10.38 -11.45 0.82
C ARG A 54 -10.31 -11.87 2.28
N GLU A 55 -9.15 -12.29 2.76
CA GLU A 55 -8.98 -12.62 4.17
C GLU A 55 -9.10 -11.37 5.07
N ALA A 56 -8.55 -10.22 4.64
CA ALA A 56 -8.73 -8.96 5.35
C ALA A 56 -10.22 -8.56 5.41
N VAL A 57 -10.96 -8.69 4.30
CA VAL A 57 -12.42 -8.44 4.25
C VAL A 57 -13.16 -9.40 5.15
N ARG A 58 -12.85 -10.71 5.10
CA ARG A 58 -13.53 -11.73 5.91
C ARG A 58 -13.42 -11.46 7.41
N VAL A 59 -12.22 -11.12 7.88
CA VAL A 59 -12.01 -10.91 9.33
C VAL A 59 -12.48 -9.54 9.81
N THR A 60 -12.72 -8.59 8.92
CA THR A 60 -13.26 -7.27 9.26
C THR A 60 -14.78 -7.36 9.33
N ARG A 61 -15.40 -6.77 10.35
CA ARG A 61 -16.87 -6.74 10.50
C ARG A 61 -17.53 -5.86 9.43
N PRO A 62 -18.81 -6.07 9.09
CA PRO A 62 -19.58 -5.15 8.26
C PRO A 62 -19.50 -3.70 8.78
N GLY A 63 -19.30 -2.74 7.88
CA GLY A 63 -19.06 -1.34 8.23
C GLY A 63 -17.65 -1.05 8.81
N GLY A 64 -16.85 -2.09 9.07
CA GLY A 64 -15.45 -1.97 9.51
C GLY A 64 -14.53 -1.46 8.40
N ARG A 65 -13.34 -1.02 8.78
CA ARG A 65 -12.39 -0.40 7.86
C ARG A 65 -11.21 -1.32 7.57
N ILE A 66 -10.78 -1.31 6.30
CA ILE A 66 -9.58 -2.02 5.86
C ILE A 66 -8.65 -0.99 5.23
N LEU A 67 -7.44 -0.85 5.77
CA LEU A 67 -6.43 0.06 5.25
C LEU A 67 -5.36 -0.77 4.53
N VAL A 68 -5.19 -0.52 3.25
CA VAL A 68 -4.31 -1.32 2.38
C VAL A 68 -3.20 -0.44 1.81
N ALA A 69 -1.95 -0.81 2.08
CA ALA A 69 -0.80 -0.07 1.57
C ALA A 69 -0.24 -0.70 0.29
N TYR A 70 0.09 0.15 -0.68
CA TYR A 70 0.70 -0.21 -1.96
C TYR A 70 1.96 0.61 -2.24
N ILE A 71 2.86 0.06 -3.07
CA ILE A 71 3.98 0.80 -3.67
C ILE A 71 3.58 1.19 -5.08
N MET A 72 3.78 2.47 -5.44
CA MET A 72 3.32 2.98 -6.72
C MET A 72 4.36 2.82 -7.82
N ASN A 73 3.87 2.45 -9.00
CA ASN A 73 4.67 2.17 -10.20
C ASN A 73 5.49 3.38 -10.64
N GLU A 74 4.85 4.54 -10.85
CA GLU A 74 5.49 5.71 -11.42
C GLU A 74 6.61 6.24 -10.54
N PHE A 75 6.41 6.21 -9.21
CA PHE A 75 7.49 6.55 -8.28
C PHE A 75 8.71 5.64 -8.47
N SER A 76 8.50 4.34 -8.60
CA SER A 76 9.58 3.36 -8.77
C SER A 76 10.30 3.54 -10.11
N VAL A 77 9.55 3.77 -11.19
CA VAL A 77 10.12 4.05 -12.52
C VAL A 77 10.93 5.35 -12.50
N ILE A 78 10.37 6.45 -11.97
CA ILE A 78 11.07 7.75 -11.93
C ILE A 78 12.35 7.66 -11.10
N THR A 79 12.28 7.03 -9.92
CA THR A 79 13.44 7.00 -9.00
C THR A 79 14.47 5.97 -9.42
N TYR A 80 14.12 4.71 -9.58
CA TYR A 80 15.07 3.65 -9.91
C TYR A 80 15.51 3.69 -11.39
N ALA A 81 14.54 3.72 -12.31
CA ALA A 81 14.91 3.61 -13.72
C ALA A 81 15.56 4.90 -14.25
N PHE A 82 15.00 6.08 -13.98
CA PHE A 82 15.52 7.33 -14.55
C PHE A 82 16.54 8.02 -13.66
N LYS A 83 16.22 8.33 -12.40
CA LYS A 83 17.11 9.07 -11.51
C LYS A 83 18.40 8.29 -11.20
N GLU A 84 18.31 6.97 -11.00
CA GLU A 84 19.46 6.08 -10.77
C GLU A 84 20.04 5.51 -12.07
N LYS A 85 19.48 5.86 -13.25
CA LYS A 85 19.98 5.53 -14.58
C LYS A 85 19.96 4.04 -14.95
N HIS A 86 19.01 3.28 -14.43
CA HIS A 86 18.81 1.86 -14.76
C HIS A 86 17.83 1.62 -15.92
N ILE A 87 17.31 2.67 -16.57
CA ILE A 87 16.22 2.54 -17.55
C ILE A 87 16.57 1.62 -18.73
N LEU A 88 17.76 1.72 -19.30
CA LEU A 88 18.15 0.89 -20.45
C LEU A 88 18.29 -0.59 -20.07
N GLU A 89 18.82 -0.86 -18.89
CA GLU A 89 18.90 -2.21 -18.34
C GLU A 89 17.50 -2.76 -18.06
N ALA A 90 16.63 -1.98 -17.41
CA ALA A 90 15.28 -2.36 -17.07
C ALA A 90 14.44 -2.72 -18.30
N LEU A 91 14.56 -1.97 -19.40
CA LEU A 91 13.91 -2.27 -20.66
C LEU A 91 14.47 -3.54 -21.30
N LYS A 92 15.80 -3.68 -21.35
CA LYS A 92 16.47 -4.83 -21.95
C LYS A 92 16.14 -6.15 -21.24
N GLU A 93 16.10 -6.13 -19.91
CA GLU A 93 15.84 -7.32 -19.07
C GLU A 93 14.34 -7.61 -18.91
N GLY A 94 13.46 -6.78 -19.50
CA GLY A 94 12.01 -6.93 -19.40
C GLY A 94 11.47 -6.70 -17.98
N MET A 95 12.12 -5.81 -17.24
CA MET A 95 11.66 -5.35 -15.93
C MET A 95 10.49 -4.37 -16.05
N LEU A 96 10.35 -3.76 -17.22
CA LEU A 96 9.25 -2.86 -17.57
C LEU A 96 8.55 -3.36 -18.83
N THR A 97 7.25 -3.14 -18.89
CA THR A 97 6.46 -3.32 -20.10
C THR A 97 6.68 -2.16 -21.08
N GLU A 98 6.07 -2.22 -22.27
CA GLU A 98 6.14 -1.15 -23.28
C GLU A 98 5.55 0.18 -22.77
N ASP A 99 4.56 0.11 -21.88
CA ASP A 99 3.93 1.26 -21.22
C ASP A 99 4.56 1.59 -19.86
N TYR A 100 5.76 1.07 -19.59
CA TYR A 100 6.54 1.31 -18.36
C TYR A 100 5.88 0.80 -17.07
N HIS A 101 5.04 -0.22 -17.15
CA HIS A 101 4.58 -0.90 -15.94
C HIS A 101 5.62 -1.89 -15.43
N CYS A 102 5.89 -1.89 -14.12
CA CYS A 102 6.86 -2.79 -13.51
C CYS A 102 6.36 -4.24 -13.56
N THR A 103 7.19 -5.12 -14.10
CA THR A 103 6.94 -6.57 -14.10
C THR A 103 7.45 -7.21 -12.81
N SER A 104 7.15 -8.49 -12.58
CA SER A 104 7.70 -9.25 -11.45
C SER A 104 9.24 -9.38 -11.47
N LYS A 105 9.88 -9.08 -12.61
CA LYS A 105 11.35 -9.02 -12.74
C LYS A 105 11.95 -7.73 -12.21
N ALA A 106 11.16 -6.65 -12.08
CA ALA A 106 11.66 -5.34 -11.67
C ALA A 106 12.24 -5.37 -10.25
N ASN A 107 11.61 -6.13 -9.37
CA ASN A 107 12.11 -6.30 -8.01
C ASN A 107 11.65 -7.65 -7.44
N PRO A 108 12.54 -8.50 -6.90
CA PRO A 108 12.16 -9.81 -6.36
C PRO A 108 11.39 -9.73 -5.04
N LEU A 109 11.44 -8.59 -4.34
CA LEU A 109 10.80 -8.40 -3.04
C LEU A 109 9.53 -7.55 -3.12
N TYR A 110 9.44 -6.65 -4.10
CA TYR A 110 8.37 -5.65 -4.18
C TYR A 110 7.64 -5.69 -5.50
N SER A 111 6.32 -5.68 -5.40
CA SER A 111 5.39 -5.49 -6.51
C SER A 111 4.89 -4.06 -6.50
N MET A 112 5.03 -3.37 -7.60
CA MET A 112 4.56 -2.02 -7.81
C MET A 112 3.26 -2.04 -8.61
N VAL A 113 2.35 -1.15 -8.30
CA VAL A 113 1.01 -1.09 -8.90
C VAL A 113 0.66 0.32 -9.35
N ARG A 114 -0.31 0.42 -10.24
CA ARG A 114 -1.00 1.66 -10.63
C ARG A 114 -2.37 1.73 -9.94
N LEU A 115 -3.04 2.86 -10.05
CA LEU A 115 -4.38 3.03 -9.49
C LEU A 115 -5.39 2.06 -10.10
N GLU A 116 -5.31 1.82 -11.40
CA GLU A 116 -6.15 0.87 -12.13
C GLU A 116 -6.00 -0.57 -11.63
N ASP A 117 -4.79 -0.97 -11.21
CA ASP A 117 -4.55 -2.31 -10.62
C ASP A 117 -5.23 -2.42 -9.25
N ILE A 118 -5.13 -1.36 -8.44
CA ILE A 118 -5.81 -1.30 -7.14
C ILE A 118 -7.32 -1.39 -7.32
N GLU A 119 -7.87 -0.62 -8.25
CA GLU A 119 -9.30 -0.64 -8.57
C GLU A 119 -9.76 -2.00 -9.10
N ALA A 120 -8.92 -2.69 -9.87
CA ALA A 120 -9.23 -4.03 -10.36
C ALA A 120 -9.31 -5.06 -9.22
N LEU A 121 -8.49 -4.92 -8.17
CA LEU A 121 -8.58 -5.76 -6.98
C LEU A 121 -9.84 -5.46 -6.16
N ASP A 122 -10.13 -4.18 -5.92
CA ASP A 122 -11.28 -3.75 -5.10
C ASP A 122 -12.61 -4.23 -5.70
N ARG A 123 -12.75 -4.17 -7.03
CA ARG A 123 -13.96 -4.68 -7.73
C ARG A 123 -14.23 -6.17 -7.56
N GLN A 124 -13.26 -6.94 -7.05
CA GLN A 124 -13.39 -8.39 -6.86
C GLN A 124 -13.72 -8.81 -5.42
N VAL A 125 -13.97 -7.84 -4.54
CA VAL A 125 -14.31 -8.03 -3.13
C VAL A 125 -15.48 -7.12 -2.71
N GLU A 126 -16.16 -7.49 -1.63
CA GLU A 126 -17.34 -6.75 -1.12
C GLU A 126 -16.90 -5.56 -0.25
N VAL A 127 -16.35 -4.56 -0.91
CA VAL A 127 -15.87 -3.33 -0.26
C VAL A 127 -16.26 -2.10 -1.07
N ARG A 128 -16.37 -0.98 -0.38
CA ARG A 128 -16.47 0.34 -0.98
C ARG A 128 -15.28 1.18 -0.57
N ARG A 129 -14.56 1.74 -1.56
CA ARG A 129 -13.51 2.72 -1.27
C ARG A 129 -14.12 3.96 -0.63
N ARG A 130 -13.65 4.30 0.56
CA ARG A 130 -13.97 5.56 1.21
C ARG A 130 -13.03 6.67 0.74
N GLN A 131 -11.75 6.34 0.62
CA GLN A 131 -10.68 7.32 0.39
C GLN A 131 -9.41 6.57 -0.04
N ILE A 132 -8.59 7.20 -0.85
CA ILE A 132 -7.21 6.77 -1.08
C ILE A 132 -6.28 7.96 -0.83
N ILE A 133 -5.15 7.74 -0.20
CA ILE A 133 -4.22 8.80 0.18
C ILE A 133 -2.81 8.49 -0.30
N ALA A 134 -2.13 9.53 -0.78
CA ALA A 134 -0.68 9.50 -1.04
C ALA A 134 0.05 9.59 0.30
N ALA A 135 0.63 8.49 0.78
CA ALA A 135 1.27 8.46 2.10
C ALA A 135 2.55 9.31 2.16
N ASP A 136 3.32 9.31 1.08
CA ASP A 136 4.61 10.02 1.00
C ASP A 136 4.51 11.34 0.21
N GLY A 137 3.59 11.42 -0.76
CA GLY A 137 3.51 12.53 -1.68
C GLY A 137 4.86 12.81 -2.37
N ALA A 138 5.30 14.06 -2.35
CA ALA A 138 6.58 14.48 -2.91
C ALA A 138 7.79 14.24 -1.96
N ALA A 139 7.56 13.81 -0.71
CA ALA A 139 8.60 13.78 0.32
C ALA A 139 9.82 12.93 -0.08
N ASN A 140 9.61 11.77 -0.69
CA ASN A 140 10.70 10.88 -1.08
C ASN A 140 11.60 11.46 -2.19
N TYR A 141 11.05 12.30 -3.07
CA TYR A 141 11.84 13.01 -4.10
C TYR A 141 12.68 14.13 -3.51
N MET A 142 12.18 14.74 -2.43
CA MET A 142 12.71 15.96 -1.83
C MET A 142 13.48 15.73 -0.53
N ARG A 143 13.73 14.49 -0.13
CA ARG A 143 14.30 14.15 1.19
C ARG A 143 15.51 15.00 1.61
N PRO A 144 16.55 15.23 0.77
CA PRO A 144 17.68 16.08 1.17
C PRO A 144 17.27 17.52 1.45
N PHE A 145 16.30 18.05 0.69
CA PHE A 145 15.82 19.43 0.86
C PHE A 145 14.94 19.53 2.12
N LEU A 146 14.04 18.57 2.34
CA LEU A 146 13.19 18.54 3.53
C LEU A 146 14.01 18.42 4.83
N ASN A 147 15.10 17.65 4.80
CA ASN A 147 15.99 17.51 5.93
C ASN A 147 16.79 18.82 6.26
N ALA A 148 16.83 19.77 5.34
CA ALA A 148 17.49 21.05 5.51
C ALA A 148 16.52 22.20 5.88
N LEU A 149 15.22 21.94 5.92
CA LEU A 149 14.22 22.93 6.33
C LEU A 149 14.33 23.27 7.80
N THR A 150 13.96 24.48 8.15
CA THR A 150 13.64 24.85 9.53
C THR A 150 12.39 24.13 10.01
N GLU A 151 12.14 24.10 11.31
CA GLU A 151 10.93 23.50 11.89
C GLU A 151 9.65 24.16 11.33
N GLU A 152 9.62 25.47 11.22
CA GLU A 152 8.48 26.21 10.68
C GLU A 152 8.22 25.90 9.20
N GLU A 153 9.28 25.82 8.37
CA GLU A 153 9.17 25.42 6.96
C GLU A 153 8.71 23.97 6.81
N PHE A 154 9.18 23.07 7.68
CA PHE A 154 8.77 21.67 7.67
C PHE A 154 7.30 21.52 8.09
N ASP A 155 6.85 22.28 9.08
CA ASP A 155 5.43 22.33 9.47
C ASP A 155 4.54 22.83 8.32
N ALA A 156 4.98 23.85 7.59
CA ALA A 156 4.28 24.31 6.39
C ALA A 156 4.23 23.22 5.30
N PHE A 157 5.31 22.46 5.10
CA PHE A 157 5.32 21.30 4.20
C PHE A 157 4.33 20.21 4.64
N LEU A 158 4.23 19.93 5.94
CA LEU A 158 3.24 18.96 6.46
C LEU A 158 1.80 19.42 6.18
N GLN A 159 1.51 20.71 6.37
CA GLN A 159 0.18 21.25 6.04
C GLN A 159 -0.12 21.17 4.54
N TYR A 160 0.86 21.47 3.69
CA TYR A 160 0.74 21.28 2.24
C TYR A 160 0.46 19.81 1.89
N HIS A 161 1.20 18.87 2.49
CA HIS A 161 1.01 17.44 2.26
C HIS A 161 -0.39 16.99 2.69
N LEU A 162 -0.85 17.38 3.87
CA LEU A 162 -2.20 17.07 4.35
C LEU A 162 -3.30 17.63 3.44
N ALA A 163 -3.09 18.82 2.88
CA ALA A 163 -4.04 19.45 1.94
C ALA A 163 -4.06 18.79 0.55
N THR A 164 -3.02 18.02 0.20
CA THR A 164 -2.86 17.46 -1.16
C THR A 164 -2.83 15.93 -1.21
N CYS A 165 -2.71 15.23 -0.08
CA CYS A 165 -2.54 13.78 -0.05
C CYS A 165 -3.74 12.98 -0.61
N GLU A 166 -4.92 13.59 -0.73
CA GLU A 166 -6.13 12.99 -1.33
C GLU A 166 -6.31 13.33 -2.82
N ARG A 167 -5.41 14.11 -3.41
CA ARG A 167 -5.53 14.53 -4.81
C ARG A 167 -5.18 13.37 -5.74
N MET A 168 -6.16 12.92 -6.53
CA MET A 168 -6.03 11.80 -7.47
C MET A 168 -4.98 12.06 -8.57
N ASP A 169 -4.83 13.32 -8.99
CA ASP A 169 -3.83 13.73 -9.99
C ASP A 169 -2.38 13.68 -9.49
N LEU A 170 -2.17 13.53 -8.17
CA LEU A 170 -0.85 13.38 -7.55
C LEU A 170 -0.58 11.98 -7.00
N MET A 171 -1.60 11.12 -6.95
CA MET A 171 -1.58 9.84 -6.25
C MET A 171 -0.50 8.90 -6.77
N GLY A 172 -0.44 8.71 -8.10
CA GLY A 172 0.49 7.77 -8.73
C GLY A 172 1.97 8.14 -8.55
N ALA A 173 2.28 9.41 -8.29
CA ALA A 173 3.65 9.88 -8.07
C ALA A 173 4.14 9.69 -6.63
N SER A 174 3.27 9.34 -5.67
CA SER A 174 3.67 8.98 -4.31
C SER A 174 4.45 7.67 -4.28
N GLY A 175 5.41 7.52 -3.37
CA GLY A 175 6.11 6.23 -3.17
C GLY A 175 5.16 5.15 -2.68
N HIS A 176 4.32 5.51 -1.71
CA HIS A 176 3.26 4.64 -1.19
C HIS A 176 1.91 5.34 -1.24
N THR A 177 0.86 4.52 -1.38
CA THR A 177 -0.52 4.93 -1.15
C THR A 177 -1.15 4.06 -0.09
N VAL A 178 -2.17 4.59 0.58
CA VAL A 178 -3.04 3.81 1.47
C VAL A 178 -4.46 3.93 0.96
N ASP A 179 -5.03 2.79 0.57
CA ASP A 179 -6.44 2.68 0.23
C ASP A 179 -7.26 2.36 1.46
N ILE A 180 -8.29 3.14 1.73
CA ILE A 180 -9.18 3.03 2.89
C ILE A 180 -10.52 2.52 2.41
N LEU A 181 -10.74 1.24 2.65
CA LEU A 181 -11.93 0.51 2.27
C LEU A 181 -12.87 0.34 3.45
N VAL A 182 -14.15 0.21 3.16
CA VAL A 182 -15.20 -0.16 4.12
C VAL A 182 -15.82 -1.45 3.63
N LYS A 183 -15.88 -2.48 4.49
CA LYS A 183 -16.62 -3.71 4.18
C LYS A 183 -18.09 -3.38 4.06
N GLU A 184 -18.71 -3.80 2.95
CA GLU A 184 -20.14 -3.62 2.74
C GLU A 184 -20.96 -4.45 3.73
N GLU A 185 -22.11 -3.93 4.11
CA GLU A 185 -23.09 -4.71 4.86
C GLU A 185 -23.75 -5.70 3.90
N SER A 186 -23.83 -6.97 4.29
CA SER A 186 -24.62 -7.93 3.52
C SER A 186 -26.05 -7.44 3.48
N GLU A 187 -26.58 -7.11 2.32
CA GLU A 187 -28.02 -6.85 2.18
C GLU A 187 -28.74 -8.13 2.63
N ASN A 188 -29.40 -8.04 3.79
CA ASN A 188 -30.32 -9.08 4.22
C ASN A 188 -31.48 -9.11 3.23
N VAL A 189 -31.43 -10.05 2.26
CA VAL A 189 -32.55 -10.40 1.39
C VAL A 189 -33.56 -11.27 2.15
#